data_be58ed92a0c4a896a1b10d56ac43394f
#
_entry.id   be58ed92a0c4a896a1b10d56ac43394f
#
_cell.length_a   1.000
_cell.length_b   1.000
_cell.length_c   1.000
_cell.angle_alpha   90.00
_cell.angle_beta   90.00
_cell.angle_gamma   90.00
#
_symmetry.space_group_name_H-M   'P 1'
#
loop_
_entity.id
_entity.type
_entity.pdbx_description
1 polymer ?
#
loop_
_entity_poly.entity_id
_entity_poly.type
_entity_poly.pdbx_seq_one_letter_code
_entity_poly.pdbx_strand_id
1 'polypeptide(L)'
;MRILLAEDEKRMASALVAILKQEKYDVDHVPDGESALAALESNVYDIAVLDVMMPYLNGFDVARKARSAGISTPILMLTAKSQVDDKVQGLDSGADDYLTKPFDTKELLARLRALVRRKTNPDMRDGELHFGDLALNVSTATLSCVATGQSIRLGEKELRILEYMLANCGQIITREQLAVKIWGFENEAEYNNVEVYMSFTRKKLAFVGSKVEIKAVRGLGYEMREKDV
;
A
#
# COMPACT_ATOMS: atom_id res chain seq x y z
N MET A 1 2.13 -1.53 6.98
CA MET A 1 0.96 -1.36 6.08
C MET A 1 0.34 -0.02 6.38
N ARG A 2 0.15 0.82 5.35
CA ARG A 2 -0.48 2.14 5.46
C ARG A 2 -1.91 2.09 4.96
N ILE A 3 -2.85 2.49 5.79
CA ILE A 3 -4.30 2.39 5.56
C ILE A 3 -4.89 3.79 5.48
N LEU A 4 -5.67 4.05 4.44
CA LEU A 4 -6.58 5.18 4.40
C LEU A 4 -7.92 4.73 5.00
N LEU A 5 -8.39 5.40 6.03
CA LEU A 5 -9.71 5.19 6.60
C LEU A 5 -10.59 6.41 6.33
N ALA A 6 -11.68 6.24 5.59
CA ALA A 6 -12.68 7.28 5.38
C ALA A 6 -13.98 6.88 6.09
N GLU A 7 -14.34 7.63 7.12
CA GLU A 7 -15.50 7.39 8.00
C GLU A 7 -15.91 8.73 8.63
N ASP A 8 -17.15 9.15 8.49
CA ASP A 8 -17.65 10.43 8.98
C ASP A 8 -18.10 10.37 10.45
N GLU A 9 -18.48 9.19 10.94
CA GLU A 9 -18.87 9.03 12.33
C GLU A 9 -17.61 9.00 13.24
N LYS A 10 -17.36 10.09 13.96
CA LYS A 10 -16.16 10.28 14.81
C LYS A 10 -15.90 9.14 15.81
N ARG A 11 -16.96 8.55 16.39
CA ARG A 11 -16.82 7.44 17.35
C ARG A 11 -16.34 6.17 16.67
N MET A 12 -16.94 5.83 15.53
CA MET A 12 -16.54 4.69 14.72
C MET A 12 -15.11 4.87 14.20
N ALA A 13 -14.81 6.02 13.61
CA ALA A 13 -13.48 6.35 13.13
C ALA A 13 -12.41 6.19 14.22
N SER A 14 -12.64 6.79 15.42
CA SER A 14 -11.71 6.68 16.53
C SER A 14 -11.49 5.24 16.99
N ALA A 15 -12.55 4.43 17.06
CA ALA A 15 -12.46 3.03 17.43
C ALA A 15 -11.66 2.22 16.38
N LEU A 16 -11.94 2.42 15.09
CA LEU A 16 -11.24 1.75 14.00
C LEU A 16 -9.76 2.13 13.96
N VAL A 17 -9.44 3.43 14.09
CA VAL A 17 -8.05 3.91 14.17
C VAL A 17 -7.31 3.25 15.33
N ALA A 18 -7.93 3.16 16.51
CA ALA A 18 -7.30 2.51 17.68
C ALA A 18 -7.01 1.03 17.42
N ILE A 19 -7.98 0.29 16.87
CA ILE A 19 -7.84 -1.13 16.53
C ILE A 19 -6.71 -1.34 15.52
N LEU A 20 -6.71 -0.56 14.44
CA LEU A 20 -5.73 -0.70 13.36
C LEU A 20 -4.30 -0.32 13.84
N LYS A 21 -4.17 0.72 14.67
CA LYS A 21 -2.88 1.10 15.27
C LYS A 21 -2.36 0.05 16.25
N GLN A 22 -3.23 -0.66 16.98
CA GLN A 22 -2.85 -1.77 17.85
C GLN A 22 -2.20 -2.92 17.05
N GLU A 23 -2.65 -3.14 15.81
CA GLU A 23 -2.06 -4.08 14.85
C GLU A 23 -0.79 -3.53 14.15
N LYS A 24 -0.27 -2.38 14.61
CA LYS A 24 0.94 -1.71 14.08
C LYS A 24 0.79 -1.25 12.63
N TYR A 25 -0.42 -0.89 12.22
CA TYR A 25 -0.67 -0.27 10.93
C TYR A 25 -0.57 1.26 11.04
N ASP A 26 -0.02 1.90 10.01
CA ASP A 26 -0.06 3.35 9.87
C ASP A 26 -1.44 3.72 9.31
N VAL A 27 -2.20 4.59 10.00
CA VAL A 27 -3.58 4.91 9.62
C VAL A 27 -3.74 6.41 9.48
N ASP A 28 -4.17 6.84 8.31
CA ASP A 28 -4.62 8.19 8.03
C ASP A 28 -6.15 8.17 7.95
N HIS A 29 -6.80 9.04 8.72
CA HIS A 29 -8.25 9.16 8.77
C HIS A 29 -8.71 10.44 8.10
N VAL A 30 -9.76 10.34 7.28
CA VAL A 30 -10.46 11.44 6.64
C VAL A 30 -11.97 11.33 6.87
N PRO A 31 -12.71 12.45 7.05
CA PRO A 31 -14.11 12.40 7.45
C PRO A 31 -15.11 12.38 6.29
N ASP A 32 -14.66 12.43 5.04
CA ASP A 32 -15.53 12.59 3.88
C ASP A 32 -14.93 12.01 2.60
N GLY A 33 -15.77 11.85 1.57
CA GLY A 33 -15.37 11.21 0.33
C GLY A 33 -14.49 12.07 -0.60
N GLU A 34 -14.57 13.40 -0.54
CA GLU A 34 -13.69 14.26 -1.34
C GLU A 34 -12.27 14.20 -0.81
N SER A 35 -12.12 14.31 0.51
CA SER A 35 -10.84 14.10 1.20
C SER A 35 -10.27 12.70 0.96
N ALA A 36 -11.14 11.67 0.91
CA ALA A 36 -10.72 10.31 0.62
C ALA A 36 -10.17 10.16 -0.80
N LEU A 37 -10.84 10.75 -1.79
CA LEU A 37 -10.39 10.73 -3.19
C LEU A 37 -9.04 11.45 -3.34
N ALA A 38 -8.92 12.66 -2.79
CA ALA A 38 -7.67 13.43 -2.81
C ALA A 38 -6.50 12.66 -2.14
N ALA A 39 -6.78 11.99 -1.01
CA ALA A 39 -5.78 11.16 -0.36
C ALA A 39 -5.35 9.96 -1.23
N LEU A 40 -6.29 9.29 -1.91
CA LEU A 40 -6.00 8.16 -2.80
C LEU A 40 -5.10 8.54 -3.99
N GLU A 41 -5.22 9.77 -4.50
CA GLU A 41 -4.39 10.29 -5.60
C GLU A 41 -2.89 10.32 -5.25
N SER A 42 -2.53 10.38 -3.96
CA SER A 42 -1.13 10.29 -3.52
C SER A 42 -0.47 8.94 -3.82
N ASN A 43 -1.26 7.89 -4.04
CA ASN A 43 -0.85 6.50 -4.31
C ASN A 43 0.12 5.89 -3.28
N VAL A 44 0.03 6.31 -2.01
CA VAL A 44 0.91 5.83 -0.93
C VAL A 44 0.26 4.77 -0.03
N TYR A 45 -1.04 4.52 -0.19
CA TYR A 45 -1.78 3.58 0.63
C TYR A 45 -1.71 2.15 0.10
N ASP A 46 -1.59 1.20 1.03
CA ASP A 46 -1.66 -0.23 0.71
C ASP A 46 -3.09 -0.68 0.51
N ILE A 47 -4.03 -0.02 1.21
CA ILE A 47 -5.46 -0.30 1.16
C ILE A 47 -6.24 0.93 1.64
N ALA A 48 -7.45 1.12 1.09
CA ALA A 48 -8.43 2.06 1.60
C ALA A 48 -9.62 1.31 2.22
N VAL A 49 -10.09 1.82 3.35
CA VAL A 49 -11.33 1.41 4.01
C VAL A 49 -12.28 2.58 3.93
N LEU A 50 -13.36 2.44 3.18
CA LEU A 50 -14.30 3.53 2.89
C LEU A 50 -15.68 3.20 3.43
N ASP A 51 -16.27 4.09 4.23
CA ASP A 51 -17.69 4.01 4.47
C ASP A 51 -18.46 4.35 3.19
N VAL A 52 -19.56 3.69 2.97
CA VAL A 52 -20.47 3.99 1.84
C VAL A 52 -21.17 5.33 2.07
N MET A 53 -21.61 5.60 3.29
CA MET A 53 -22.42 6.78 3.61
C MET A 53 -21.54 7.90 4.16
N MET A 54 -20.93 8.67 3.27
CA MET A 54 -20.10 9.83 3.64
C MET A 54 -20.63 11.12 3.04
N PRO A 55 -20.36 12.28 3.67
CA PRO A 55 -20.66 13.60 3.11
C PRO A 55 -19.93 13.86 1.80
N TYR A 56 -20.51 14.77 0.97
CA TYR A 56 -20.02 15.28 -0.31
C TYR A 56 -19.93 14.20 -1.40
N LEU A 57 -19.14 13.15 -1.19
CA LEU A 57 -18.95 12.05 -2.12
C LEU A 57 -19.12 10.72 -1.38
N ASN A 58 -20.08 9.89 -1.77
CA ASN A 58 -20.26 8.58 -1.16
C ASN A 58 -19.13 7.60 -1.53
N GLY A 59 -18.94 6.53 -0.74
CA GLY A 59 -17.84 5.59 -0.94
C GLY A 59 -17.83 4.92 -2.32
N PHE A 60 -18.99 4.63 -2.91
CA PHE A 60 -19.08 4.05 -4.25
C PHE A 60 -18.57 5.00 -5.33
N ASP A 61 -18.89 6.29 -5.22
CA ASP A 61 -18.42 7.30 -6.15
C ASP A 61 -16.92 7.56 -6.00
N VAL A 62 -16.40 7.51 -4.76
CA VAL A 62 -14.96 7.55 -4.51
C VAL A 62 -14.25 6.41 -5.24
N ALA A 63 -14.73 5.17 -5.06
CA ALA A 63 -14.13 4.01 -5.72
C ALA A 63 -14.17 4.14 -7.25
N ARG A 64 -15.32 4.51 -7.82
CA ARG A 64 -15.47 4.70 -9.27
C ARG A 64 -14.51 5.74 -9.82
N LYS A 65 -14.42 6.91 -9.17
CA LYS A 65 -13.50 7.99 -9.59
C LYS A 65 -12.04 7.57 -9.45
N ALA A 66 -11.68 6.89 -8.35
CA ALA A 66 -10.34 6.36 -8.16
C ALA A 66 -9.95 5.38 -9.28
N ARG A 67 -10.83 4.44 -9.65
CA ARG A 67 -10.57 3.51 -10.77
C ARG A 67 -10.49 4.22 -12.11
N SER A 68 -11.33 5.21 -12.36
CA SER A 68 -11.28 6.03 -13.57
C SER A 68 -9.98 6.84 -13.69
N ALA A 69 -9.39 7.23 -12.55
CA ALA A 69 -8.07 7.87 -12.46
C ALA A 69 -6.90 6.87 -12.51
N GLY A 70 -7.15 5.57 -12.71
CA GLY A 70 -6.10 4.55 -12.77
C GLY A 70 -5.53 4.13 -11.41
N ILE A 71 -6.15 4.55 -10.31
CA ILE A 71 -5.70 4.19 -8.95
C ILE A 71 -6.05 2.73 -8.68
N SER A 72 -5.03 1.91 -8.43
CA SER A 72 -5.15 0.47 -8.18
C SER A 72 -5.14 0.09 -6.70
N THR A 73 -5.15 1.07 -5.78
CA THR A 73 -5.20 0.80 -4.34
C THR A 73 -6.42 -0.06 -4.00
N PRO A 74 -6.28 -1.21 -3.33
CA PRO A 74 -7.40 -2.03 -2.92
C PRO A 74 -8.37 -1.25 -2.04
N ILE A 75 -9.67 -1.46 -2.25
CA ILE A 75 -10.73 -0.76 -1.54
C ILE A 75 -11.64 -1.77 -0.85
N LEU A 76 -11.71 -1.68 0.48
CA LEU A 76 -12.71 -2.36 1.30
C LEU A 76 -13.82 -1.38 1.65
N MET A 77 -15.04 -1.67 1.24
CA MET A 77 -16.22 -0.89 1.61
C MET A 77 -16.79 -1.32 2.95
N LEU A 78 -17.09 -0.36 3.82
CA LEU A 78 -17.94 -0.57 5.00
C LEU A 78 -19.35 -0.13 4.67
N THR A 79 -20.35 -0.98 4.89
CA THR A 79 -21.74 -0.67 4.53
C THR A 79 -22.72 -1.13 5.58
N ALA A 80 -23.74 -0.32 5.86
CA ALA A 80 -24.89 -0.73 6.67
C ALA A 80 -25.91 -1.57 5.87
N LYS A 81 -25.74 -1.64 4.53
CA LYS A 81 -26.70 -2.25 3.64
C LYS A 81 -26.36 -3.71 3.37
N SER A 82 -27.29 -4.61 3.70
CA SER A 82 -27.13 -6.06 3.55
C SER A 82 -27.82 -6.62 2.29
N GLN A 83 -28.51 -5.78 1.50
CA GLN A 83 -29.27 -6.25 0.35
C GLN A 83 -28.38 -6.61 -0.83
N VAL A 84 -28.77 -7.63 -1.58
CA VAL A 84 -27.99 -8.17 -2.72
C VAL A 84 -27.75 -7.12 -3.80
N ASP A 85 -28.72 -6.24 -4.05
CA ASP A 85 -28.63 -5.18 -5.05
C ASP A 85 -27.55 -4.13 -4.71
N ASP A 86 -27.37 -3.81 -3.43
CA ASP A 86 -26.30 -2.91 -2.98
C ASP A 86 -24.91 -3.54 -3.14
N LYS A 87 -24.78 -4.87 -2.99
CA LYS A 87 -23.51 -5.60 -3.22
C LYS A 87 -23.17 -5.67 -4.71
N VAL A 88 -24.17 -5.82 -5.59
CA VAL A 88 -23.95 -5.81 -7.05
C VAL A 88 -23.54 -4.42 -7.50
N GLN A 89 -24.25 -3.38 -7.06
CA GLN A 89 -23.89 -1.98 -7.35
C GLN A 89 -22.51 -1.61 -6.83
N GLY A 90 -22.13 -2.21 -5.72
CA GLY A 90 -20.83 -2.04 -5.13
C GLY A 90 -19.68 -2.67 -5.93
N LEU A 91 -19.82 -3.92 -6.38
CA LEU A 91 -18.83 -4.59 -7.22
C LEU A 91 -18.61 -3.84 -8.54
N ASP A 92 -19.70 -3.30 -9.13
CA ASP A 92 -19.64 -2.47 -10.33
C ASP A 92 -18.98 -1.09 -10.08
N SER A 93 -18.88 -0.66 -8.81
CA SER A 93 -18.24 0.60 -8.44
C SER A 93 -16.71 0.54 -8.40
N GLY A 94 -16.12 -0.66 -8.51
CA GLY A 94 -14.67 -0.85 -8.47
C GLY A 94 -14.07 -1.08 -7.08
N ALA A 95 -14.90 -1.39 -6.07
CA ALA A 95 -14.42 -1.90 -4.79
C ALA A 95 -13.98 -3.37 -4.91
N ASP A 96 -13.00 -3.77 -4.09
CA ASP A 96 -12.42 -5.12 -4.13
C ASP A 96 -13.06 -6.08 -3.12
N ASP A 97 -13.67 -5.57 -2.05
CA ASP A 97 -14.42 -6.36 -1.07
C ASP A 97 -15.38 -5.47 -0.26
N TYR A 98 -16.31 -6.11 0.45
CA TYR A 98 -17.36 -5.47 1.27
C TYR A 98 -17.44 -6.09 2.64
N LEU A 99 -17.67 -5.24 3.65
CA LEU A 99 -17.90 -5.65 5.03
C LEU A 99 -19.13 -4.94 5.57
N THR A 100 -20.13 -5.72 5.97
CA THR A 100 -21.41 -5.16 6.47
C THR A 100 -21.32 -4.79 7.93
N LYS A 101 -21.79 -3.61 8.29
CA LYS A 101 -21.94 -3.14 9.67
C LYS A 101 -23.22 -3.78 10.28
N PRO A 102 -23.19 -4.30 11.54
CA PRO A 102 -22.01 -4.43 12.41
C PRO A 102 -21.12 -5.60 11.99
N PHE A 103 -19.82 -5.46 12.19
CA PHE A 103 -18.83 -6.48 11.84
C PHE A 103 -17.93 -6.84 13.03
N ASP A 104 -17.33 -8.03 12.97
CA ASP A 104 -16.30 -8.45 13.92
C ASP A 104 -14.94 -7.87 13.52
N THR A 105 -14.19 -7.38 14.51
CA THR A 105 -12.84 -6.83 14.28
C THR A 105 -11.90 -7.84 13.62
N LYS A 106 -12.01 -9.12 13.98
CA LYS A 106 -11.17 -10.18 13.39
C LYS A 106 -11.49 -10.37 11.91
N GLU A 107 -12.77 -10.22 11.50
CA GLU A 107 -13.18 -10.28 10.11
C GLU A 107 -12.60 -9.10 9.33
N LEU A 108 -12.72 -7.87 9.85
CA LEU A 108 -12.11 -6.69 9.24
C LEU A 108 -10.61 -6.91 8.99
N LEU A 109 -9.86 -7.28 10.02
CA LEU A 109 -8.42 -7.51 9.92
C LEU A 109 -8.05 -8.64 8.95
N ALA A 110 -8.84 -9.70 8.89
CA ALA A 110 -8.62 -10.81 7.96
C ALA A 110 -8.82 -10.37 6.50
N ARG A 111 -9.87 -9.58 6.22
CA ARG A 111 -10.16 -9.03 4.88
C ARG A 111 -9.07 -8.05 4.43
N LEU A 112 -8.62 -7.15 5.30
CA LEU A 112 -7.52 -6.22 5.01
C LEU A 112 -6.26 -6.98 4.59
N ARG A 113 -5.86 -8.00 5.36
CA ARG A 113 -4.70 -8.84 5.00
C ARG A 113 -4.88 -9.56 3.67
N ALA A 114 -6.08 -10.08 3.39
CA ALA A 114 -6.37 -10.79 2.16
C ALA A 114 -6.31 -9.89 0.92
N LEU A 115 -6.85 -8.67 1.02
CA LEU A 115 -6.87 -7.70 -0.08
C LEU A 115 -5.46 -7.20 -0.41
N VAL A 116 -4.68 -6.82 0.60
CA VAL A 116 -3.29 -6.38 0.38
C VAL A 116 -2.45 -7.50 -0.23
N ARG A 117 -2.62 -8.75 0.24
CA ARG A 117 -1.92 -9.89 -0.33
C ARG A 117 -2.24 -10.11 -1.82
N ARG A 118 -3.50 -9.91 -2.26
CA ARG A 118 -3.89 -10.02 -3.67
C ARG A 118 -3.23 -8.97 -4.56
N LYS A 119 -3.03 -7.76 -4.05
CA LYS A 119 -2.37 -6.68 -4.80
C LYS A 119 -0.87 -6.91 -4.93
N THR A 120 -0.23 -7.38 -3.84
CA THR A 120 1.23 -7.40 -3.75
C THR A 120 1.88 -8.43 -4.64
N ASN A 121 1.21 -9.47 -5.11
CA ASN A 121 1.68 -10.30 -6.24
C ASN A 121 0.77 -11.51 -6.53
N PRO A 122 0.37 -11.77 -7.77
CA PRO A 122 -0.13 -13.08 -8.19
C PRO A 122 0.95 -14.19 -8.07
N ASP A 123 2.24 -13.81 -7.96
CA ASP A 123 3.38 -14.71 -7.82
C ASP A 123 3.90 -14.86 -6.37
N MET A 124 3.11 -14.52 -5.34
CA MET A 124 3.50 -14.83 -3.95
C MET A 124 3.64 -16.35 -3.76
N ARG A 125 4.86 -16.83 -3.89
CA ARG A 125 5.24 -18.17 -3.46
C ARG A 125 5.78 -18.06 -2.02
N ASP A 126 5.17 -18.77 -1.09
CA ASP A 126 5.64 -18.92 0.30
C ASP A 126 5.84 -17.61 1.12
N GLY A 127 5.07 -16.55 0.84
CA GLY A 127 5.16 -15.29 1.60
C GLY A 127 6.32 -14.38 1.20
N GLU A 128 6.92 -14.61 0.04
CA GLU A 128 7.99 -13.79 -0.53
C GLU A 128 7.51 -12.96 -1.73
N LEU A 129 8.00 -11.72 -1.84
CA LEU A 129 7.82 -10.87 -3.01
C LEU A 129 8.95 -11.14 -3.99
N HIS A 130 8.63 -11.41 -5.25
CA HIS A 130 9.60 -11.71 -6.29
C HIS A 130 9.58 -10.67 -7.41
N PHE A 131 10.77 -10.32 -7.93
CA PHE A 131 10.95 -9.57 -9.18
C PHE A 131 12.30 -9.89 -9.80
N GLY A 132 12.29 -10.33 -11.07
CA GLY A 132 13.51 -10.82 -11.71
C GLY A 132 14.14 -11.97 -10.92
N ASP A 133 15.39 -11.80 -10.54
CA ASP A 133 16.15 -12.76 -9.73
C ASP A 133 16.09 -12.48 -8.21
N LEU A 134 15.33 -11.47 -7.76
CA LEU A 134 15.18 -11.11 -6.36
C LEU A 134 14.01 -11.85 -5.70
N ALA A 135 14.21 -12.20 -4.43
CA ALA A 135 13.17 -12.63 -3.51
C ALA A 135 13.29 -11.84 -2.19
N LEU A 136 12.19 -11.24 -1.74
CA LEU A 136 12.10 -10.49 -0.48
C LEU A 136 11.14 -11.19 0.47
N ASN A 137 11.67 -11.75 1.54
CA ASN A 137 10.87 -12.26 2.64
C ASN A 137 10.61 -11.13 3.65
N VAL A 138 9.37 -10.63 3.64
CA VAL A 138 8.97 -9.49 4.48
C VAL A 138 8.97 -9.86 5.96
N SER A 139 8.59 -11.09 6.31
CA SER A 139 8.47 -11.54 7.71
C SER A 139 9.83 -11.66 8.41
N THR A 140 10.87 -12.07 7.68
CA THR A 140 12.23 -12.21 8.20
C THR A 140 13.11 -11.00 7.88
N ALA A 141 12.58 -10.04 7.11
CA ALA A 141 13.32 -8.89 6.57
C ALA A 141 14.60 -9.34 5.81
N THR A 142 14.47 -10.38 4.98
CA THR A 142 15.61 -10.95 4.25
C THR A 142 15.44 -10.73 2.75
N LEU A 143 16.45 -10.11 2.13
CA LEU A 143 16.58 -10.00 0.68
C LEU A 143 17.50 -11.09 0.20
N SER A 144 17.11 -11.81 -0.85
CA SER A 144 17.92 -12.86 -1.47
C SER A 144 17.91 -12.73 -3.00
N CYS A 145 18.95 -13.27 -3.64
CA CYS A 145 19.01 -13.40 -5.08
C CYS A 145 19.05 -14.89 -5.44
N VAL A 146 18.05 -15.32 -6.22
CA VAL A 146 17.89 -16.73 -6.62
C VAL A 146 19.07 -17.19 -7.49
N ALA A 147 19.59 -16.31 -8.34
CA ALA A 147 20.68 -16.63 -9.25
C ALA A 147 22.03 -16.87 -8.56
N THR A 148 22.30 -16.13 -7.47
CA THR A 148 23.61 -16.22 -6.75
C THR A 148 23.51 -17.04 -5.47
N GLY A 149 22.31 -17.27 -4.94
CA GLY A 149 22.09 -17.90 -3.63
C GLY A 149 22.49 -17.00 -2.43
N GLN A 150 22.90 -15.75 -2.69
CA GLN A 150 23.27 -14.82 -1.63
C GLN A 150 22.05 -14.18 -0.98
N SER A 151 22.14 -13.93 0.31
CA SER A 151 21.09 -13.25 1.06
C SER A 151 21.68 -12.26 2.06
N ILE A 152 20.87 -11.24 2.42
CA ILE A 152 21.24 -10.21 3.40
C ILE A 152 20.01 -9.75 4.17
N ARG A 153 20.19 -9.46 5.46
CA ARG A 153 19.14 -8.88 6.29
C ARG A 153 19.04 -7.38 6.06
N LEU A 154 17.81 -6.89 6.01
CA LEU A 154 17.48 -5.47 5.80
C LEU A 154 17.18 -4.78 7.13
N GLY A 155 17.48 -3.48 7.19
CA GLY A 155 16.91 -2.59 8.20
C GLY A 155 15.45 -2.25 7.88
N GLU A 156 14.72 -1.72 8.86
CA GLU A 156 13.29 -1.43 8.72
C GLU A 156 12.98 -0.53 7.51
N LYS A 157 13.73 0.55 7.34
CA LYS A 157 13.49 1.51 6.24
C LYS A 157 13.86 0.93 4.87
N GLU A 158 14.95 0.15 4.79
CA GLU A 158 15.35 -0.58 3.58
C GLU A 158 14.28 -1.60 3.17
N LEU A 159 13.72 -2.34 4.15
CA LEU A 159 12.63 -3.28 3.94
C LEU A 159 11.39 -2.58 3.36
N ARG A 160 10.94 -1.49 3.99
CA ARG A 160 9.76 -0.72 3.53
C ARG A 160 9.97 -0.15 2.12
N ILE A 161 11.17 0.34 1.79
CA ILE A 161 11.52 0.81 0.44
C ILE A 161 11.40 -0.32 -0.57
N LEU A 162 12.03 -1.47 -0.31
CA LEU A 162 12.01 -2.60 -1.23
C LEU A 162 10.61 -3.18 -1.38
N GLU A 163 9.87 -3.35 -0.30
CA GLU A 163 8.47 -3.79 -0.33
C GLU A 163 7.62 -2.88 -1.24
N TYR A 164 7.75 -1.55 -1.07
CA TYR A 164 6.99 -0.60 -1.87
C TYR A 164 7.42 -0.58 -3.34
N MET A 165 8.71 -0.65 -3.60
CA MET A 165 9.24 -0.68 -4.97
C MET A 165 8.90 -1.99 -5.69
N LEU A 166 8.97 -3.13 -5.00
CA LEU A 166 8.57 -4.44 -5.55
C LEU A 166 7.07 -4.51 -5.86
N ALA A 167 6.22 -3.88 -5.04
CA ALA A 167 4.79 -3.78 -5.31
C ALA A 167 4.44 -2.86 -6.49
N ASN A 168 5.38 -2.03 -6.96
CA ASN A 168 5.20 -1.05 -8.04
C ASN A 168 6.31 -1.18 -9.09
N CYS A 169 6.75 -2.41 -9.42
CA CYS A 169 7.78 -2.64 -10.42
C CYS A 169 7.41 -2.03 -11.78
N GLY A 170 8.40 -1.45 -12.47
CA GLY A 170 8.22 -0.80 -13.76
C GLY A 170 7.49 0.56 -13.70
N GLN A 171 7.14 1.04 -12.51
CA GLN A 171 6.56 2.37 -12.31
C GLN A 171 7.60 3.32 -11.73
N ILE A 172 7.52 4.60 -12.11
CA ILE A 172 8.31 5.65 -11.50
C ILE A 172 7.64 6.07 -10.20
N ILE A 173 8.34 5.89 -9.08
CA ILE A 173 7.89 6.29 -7.76
C ILE A 173 8.57 7.61 -7.42
N THR A 174 7.79 8.66 -7.13
CA THR A 174 8.36 9.96 -6.82
C THR A 174 9.05 9.95 -5.46
N ARG A 175 9.93 10.93 -5.24
CA ARG A 175 10.60 11.12 -3.96
C ARG A 175 9.61 11.37 -2.82
N GLU A 176 8.58 12.15 -3.10
CA GLU A 176 7.50 12.47 -2.16
C GLU A 176 6.72 11.21 -1.75
N GLN A 177 6.36 10.37 -2.73
CA GLN A 177 5.69 9.10 -2.46
C GLN A 177 6.53 8.20 -1.54
N LEU A 178 7.84 8.08 -1.80
CA LEU A 178 8.76 7.32 -0.94
C LEU A 178 8.84 7.93 0.46
N ALA A 179 8.99 9.26 0.56
CA ALA A 179 9.08 9.94 1.85
C ALA A 179 7.82 9.70 2.68
N VAL A 180 6.63 9.95 2.10
CA VAL A 180 5.36 9.73 2.78
C VAL A 180 5.16 8.26 3.17
N LYS A 181 5.50 7.32 2.26
CA LYS A 181 5.36 5.88 2.51
C LYS A 181 6.22 5.38 3.67
N ILE A 182 7.44 5.90 3.80
CA ILE A 182 8.46 5.41 4.75
C ILE A 182 8.38 6.15 6.09
N TRP A 183 8.11 7.46 6.07
CA TRP A 183 8.15 8.32 7.27
C TRP A 183 6.80 8.95 7.65
N GLY A 184 5.82 8.98 6.74
CA GLY A 184 4.51 9.60 6.97
C GLY A 184 4.46 11.07 6.52
N PHE A 185 3.25 11.66 6.55
CA PHE A 185 3.02 13.04 6.11
C PHE A 185 3.61 14.11 7.04
N GLU A 186 3.80 13.80 8.32
CA GLU A 186 4.19 14.79 9.34
C GLU A 186 5.71 15.05 9.43
N ASN A 187 6.53 14.32 8.67
CA ASN A 187 7.99 14.35 8.80
C ASN A 187 8.68 15.04 7.62
N GLU A 188 8.40 16.35 7.42
CA GLU A 188 9.06 17.14 6.36
C GLU A 188 10.61 17.18 6.49
N ALA A 189 11.15 17.10 7.71
CA ALA A 189 12.59 17.10 7.94
C ALA A 189 13.30 15.86 7.40
N GLU A 190 12.58 14.77 7.16
CA GLU A 190 13.14 13.49 6.72
C GLU A 190 13.13 13.29 5.19
N TYR A 191 12.60 14.25 4.43
CA TYR A 191 12.65 14.22 2.96
C TYR A 191 14.08 14.08 2.41
N ASN A 192 15.07 14.59 3.12
CA ASN A 192 16.47 14.49 2.74
C ASN A 192 17.07 13.09 2.98
N ASN A 193 16.39 12.24 3.73
CA ASN A 193 16.88 10.90 4.04
C ASN A 193 16.57 9.88 2.93
N VAL A 194 15.67 10.20 1.98
CA VAL A 194 15.34 9.28 0.86
C VAL A 194 16.59 8.85 0.11
N GLU A 195 17.46 9.78 -0.29
CA GLU A 195 18.68 9.46 -1.03
C GLU A 195 19.64 8.58 -0.22
N VAL A 196 19.75 8.85 1.08
CA VAL A 196 20.63 8.08 1.97
C VAL A 196 20.17 6.62 2.03
N TYR A 197 18.88 6.38 2.27
CA TYR A 197 18.34 5.03 2.34
C TYR A 197 18.30 4.35 0.97
N MET A 198 18.06 5.10 -0.11
CA MET A 198 18.20 4.59 -1.47
C MET A 198 19.62 4.13 -1.76
N SER A 199 20.63 4.86 -1.28
CA SER A 199 22.04 4.43 -1.40
C SER A 199 22.29 3.13 -0.64
N PHE A 200 21.77 3.00 0.60
CA PHE A 200 21.90 1.76 1.36
C PHE A 200 21.19 0.60 0.69
N THR A 201 19.96 0.81 0.23
CA THR A 201 19.19 -0.22 -0.48
C THR A 201 19.90 -0.70 -1.75
N ARG A 202 20.46 0.23 -2.56
CA ARG A 202 21.27 -0.12 -3.74
C ARG A 202 22.50 -0.95 -3.39
N LYS A 203 23.17 -0.64 -2.29
CA LYS A 203 24.32 -1.44 -1.81
C LYS A 203 23.91 -2.86 -1.44
N LYS A 204 22.71 -3.04 -0.85
CA LYS A 204 22.15 -4.37 -0.53
C LYS A 204 21.83 -5.17 -1.80
N LEU A 205 21.22 -4.55 -2.82
CA LEU A 205 20.98 -5.17 -4.12
C LEU A 205 22.29 -5.59 -4.80
N ALA A 206 23.31 -4.72 -4.78
CA ALA A 206 24.61 -5.04 -5.33
C ALA A 206 25.31 -6.18 -4.56
N PHE A 207 25.16 -6.20 -3.23
CA PHE A 207 25.75 -7.25 -2.38
C PHE A 207 25.20 -8.63 -2.73
N VAL A 208 23.88 -8.78 -2.91
CA VAL A 208 23.31 -10.07 -3.29
C VAL A 208 23.56 -10.44 -4.76
N GLY A 209 24.17 -9.55 -5.56
CA GLY A 209 24.55 -9.81 -6.94
C GLY A 209 23.39 -9.89 -7.91
N SER A 210 22.27 -9.20 -7.63
CA SER A 210 21.08 -9.20 -8.45
C SER A 210 21.28 -8.41 -9.76
N LYS A 211 20.56 -8.86 -10.80
CA LYS A 211 20.38 -8.10 -12.05
C LYS A 211 19.35 -6.98 -11.90
N VAL A 212 18.57 -6.98 -10.83
CA VAL A 212 17.62 -5.89 -10.56
C VAL A 212 18.36 -4.67 -9.99
N GLU A 213 17.96 -3.50 -10.44
CA GLU A 213 18.50 -2.22 -9.98
C GLU A 213 17.40 -1.21 -9.64
N ILE A 214 17.72 -0.24 -8.79
CA ILE A 214 16.92 0.96 -8.59
C ILE A 214 17.58 2.09 -9.37
N LYS A 215 16.95 2.49 -10.48
CA LYS A 215 17.41 3.60 -11.32
C LYS A 215 16.81 4.92 -10.86
N ALA A 216 17.62 5.98 -10.79
CA ALA A 216 17.12 7.33 -10.63
C ALA A 216 16.65 7.85 -12.01
N VAL A 217 15.41 8.32 -12.07
CA VAL A 217 14.84 8.97 -13.24
C VAL A 217 14.85 10.48 -12.98
N ARG A 218 15.73 11.20 -13.68
CA ARG A 218 16.01 12.62 -13.43
C ARG A 218 14.73 13.47 -13.44
N GLY A 219 14.50 14.19 -12.34
CA GLY A 219 13.34 15.07 -12.15
C GLY A 219 12.01 14.38 -11.86
N LEU A 220 11.97 13.03 -11.85
CA LEU A 220 10.74 12.27 -11.65
C LEU A 220 10.77 11.39 -10.39
N GLY A 221 11.88 10.69 -10.12
CA GLY A 221 11.95 9.80 -8.95
C GLY A 221 12.83 8.58 -9.18
N TYR A 222 12.33 7.41 -8.77
CA TYR A 222 13.06 6.14 -8.82
C TYR A 222 12.20 5.05 -9.45
N GLU A 223 12.85 4.16 -10.19
CA GLU A 223 12.23 3.01 -10.85
C GLU A 223 12.99 1.74 -10.50
N MET A 224 12.28 0.67 -10.16
CA MET A 224 12.87 -0.67 -10.03
C MET A 224 12.70 -1.42 -11.34
N ARG A 225 13.82 -1.89 -11.89
CA ARG A 225 13.86 -2.59 -13.19
C ARG A 225 15.00 -3.63 -13.23
N GLU A 226 14.98 -4.51 -14.20
CA GLU A 226 16.14 -5.31 -14.53
C GLU A 226 17.16 -4.45 -15.30
N LYS A 227 18.46 -4.68 -15.06
CA LYS A 227 19.54 -4.04 -15.81
C LYS A 227 19.45 -4.44 -17.28
N ASP A 228 19.57 -3.46 -18.16
CA ASP A 228 19.73 -3.75 -19.57
C ASP A 228 21.03 -4.55 -19.75
N VAL A 229 20.97 -5.69 -20.46
CA VAL A 229 22.13 -6.54 -20.78
C VAL A 229 22.95 -5.91 -21.86
#